data_da16a49470727a75c572b8d64117a960
#
_entry.id   da16a49470727a75c572b8d64117a960
#
_cell.length_a   1.000
_cell.length_b   1.000
_cell.length_c   1.000
_cell.angle_alpha   90.00
_cell.angle_beta   90.00
_cell.angle_gamma   90.00
#
_symmetry.space_group_name_H-M   'P 1'
#
loop_
_entity.id
_entity.type
_entity.pdbx_description
1 polymer ?
#
loop_
_entity_poly.entity_id
_entity_poly.type
_entity_poly.pdbx_seq_one_letter_code
_entity_poly.pdbx_strand_id
1 'polypeptide(L)'
;MTTLLQINASINNRNGESSRLSNQFVAALRASHPDAKFVVRDVASAEPVPHLNAERFGAFIAKPEERSPAQSAVVAYSDELIAELKQADAIVLGLPMYNFGVPSQLKAYFDHIARAGVTFKYTDKGAVGLLTGKKAYVFAARGGQYAGTPLDTQTGYVRDFLRFLGIADVQFVYAEGLNISPQSKEAGLAQAAAEIERLAA
;
A
#
# COMPACT_ATOMS: atom_id res chain seq x y z
N MET A 1 18.50 11.86 -3.85
CA MET A 1 18.55 10.46 -3.38
C MET A 1 17.13 9.94 -3.33
N THR A 2 16.80 8.93 -4.12
CA THR A 2 15.44 8.40 -4.22
C THR A 2 15.14 7.52 -3.00
N THR A 3 13.98 7.71 -2.37
CA THR A 3 13.51 6.87 -1.26
C THR A 3 12.31 6.05 -1.73
N LEU A 4 12.36 4.74 -1.54
CA LEU A 4 11.25 3.83 -1.82
C LEU A 4 10.69 3.27 -0.51
N LEU A 5 9.35 3.32 -0.39
CA LEU A 5 8.63 2.67 0.70
C LEU A 5 7.96 1.41 0.19
N GLN A 6 8.43 0.25 0.66
CA GLN A 6 7.79 -1.03 0.38
C GLN A 6 6.80 -1.37 1.50
N ILE A 7 5.54 -1.59 1.13
CA ILE A 7 4.45 -1.96 2.04
C ILE A 7 4.03 -3.39 1.71
N ASN A 8 4.21 -4.31 2.65
CA ASN A 8 3.78 -5.71 2.53
C ASN A 8 2.54 -5.97 3.36
N ALA A 9 1.51 -6.56 2.73
CA ALA A 9 0.22 -6.79 3.38
C ALA A 9 -0.21 -8.27 3.40
N SER A 10 0.70 -9.20 3.06
CA SER A 10 0.37 -10.62 3.05
C SER A 10 0.43 -11.23 4.45
N ILE A 11 -0.65 -11.94 4.86
CA ILE A 11 -0.64 -12.74 6.10
C ILE A 11 0.39 -13.87 6.08
N ASN A 12 0.88 -14.25 4.90
CA ASN A 12 1.99 -15.19 4.73
C ASN A 12 3.36 -14.51 4.78
N ASN A 13 3.43 -13.25 5.21
CA ASN A 13 4.64 -12.45 5.33
C ASN A 13 5.47 -12.50 4.02
N ARG A 14 6.79 -12.78 4.13
CA ARG A 14 7.70 -12.85 2.99
C ARG A 14 7.42 -14.00 2.00
N ASN A 15 6.64 -15.00 2.41
CA ASN A 15 6.29 -16.16 1.59
C ASN A 15 5.04 -15.95 0.72
N GLY A 16 4.28 -14.89 0.94
CA GLY A 16 3.13 -14.55 0.10
C GLY A 16 3.56 -14.14 -1.31
N GLU A 17 2.80 -14.53 -2.33
CA GLU A 17 3.16 -14.25 -3.73
C GLU A 17 3.23 -12.74 -4.01
N SER A 18 2.34 -11.92 -3.44
CA SER A 18 2.42 -10.46 -3.56
C SER A 18 3.69 -9.87 -2.94
N SER A 19 4.17 -10.44 -1.81
CA SER A 19 5.43 -10.05 -1.18
C SER A 19 6.63 -10.48 -2.02
N ARG A 20 6.57 -11.66 -2.66
CA ARG A 20 7.64 -12.13 -3.57
C ARG A 20 7.77 -11.23 -4.78
N LEU A 21 6.65 -10.85 -5.42
CA LEU A 21 6.65 -9.94 -6.56
C LEU A 21 7.19 -8.55 -6.20
N SER A 22 6.72 -7.97 -5.09
CA SER A 22 7.23 -6.68 -4.62
C SER A 22 8.72 -6.73 -4.27
N ASN A 23 9.19 -7.83 -3.66
CA ASN A 23 10.62 -8.05 -3.38
C ASN A 23 11.46 -8.18 -4.66
N GLN A 24 10.95 -8.88 -5.69
CA GLN A 24 11.61 -8.99 -6.99
C GLN A 24 11.79 -7.62 -7.65
N PHE A 25 10.75 -6.80 -7.66
CA PHE A 25 10.81 -5.44 -8.18
C PHE A 25 11.81 -4.56 -7.39
N VAL A 26 11.75 -4.60 -6.06
CA VAL A 26 12.70 -3.87 -5.20
C VAL A 26 14.13 -4.33 -5.42
N ALA A 27 14.36 -5.63 -5.62
CA ALA A 27 15.71 -6.16 -5.91
C ALA A 27 16.25 -5.64 -7.26
N ALA A 28 15.40 -5.59 -8.30
CA ALA A 28 15.76 -5.02 -9.60
C ALA A 28 16.10 -3.52 -9.50
N LEU A 29 15.28 -2.76 -8.76
CA LEU A 29 15.55 -1.34 -8.53
C LEU A 29 16.82 -1.09 -7.70
N ARG A 30 17.15 -1.96 -6.74
CA ARG A 30 18.41 -1.87 -5.99
C ARG A 30 19.63 -2.05 -6.87
N ALA A 31 19.54 -2.93 -7.86
CA ALA A 31 20.64 -3.19 -8.80
C ALA A 31 20.88 -1.97 -9.71
N SER A 32 19.82 -1.30 -10.17
CA SER A 32 19.91 -0.12 -11.05
C SER A 32 20.11 1.21 -10.29
N HIS A 33 19.72 1.26 -9.01
CA HIS A 33 19.78 2.49 -8.17
C HIS A 33 20.45 2.18 -6.83
N PRO A 34 21.76 1.94 -6.78
CA PRO A 34 22.48 1.52 -5.55
C PRO A 34 22.42 2.58 -4.43
N ASP A 35 22.26 3.86 -4.77
CA ASP A 35 22.20 4.96 -3.80
C ASP A 35 20.78 5.23 -3.27
N ALA A 36 19.76 4.48 -3.74
CA ALA A 36 18.40 4.65 -3.27
C ALA A 36 18.21 4.10 -1.84
N LYS A 37 17.43 4.81 -1.04
CA LYS A 37 17.03 4.35 0.29
C LYS A 37 15.76 3.48 0.17
N PHE A 38 15.77 2.33 0.83
CA PHE A 38 14.63 1.41 0.87
C PHE A 38 14.13 1.26 2.30
N VAL A 39 12.88 1.63 2.53
CA VAL A 39 12.16 1.44 3.80
C VAL A 39 11.13 0.35 3.60
N VAL A 40 11.00 -0.56 4.56
CA VAL A 40 10.02 -1.66 4.51
C VAL A 40 9.05 -1.53 5.68
N ARG A 41 7.76 -1.50 5.35
CA ARG A 41 6.64 -1.57 6.31
C ARG A 41 5.85 -2.85 6.06
N ASP A 42 5.90 -3.80 6.99
CA ASP A 42 5.05 -4.98 6.97
C ASP A 42 3.83 -4.74 7.86
N VAL A 43 2.67 -4.50 7.23
CA VAL A 43 1.42 -4.21 7.95
C VAL A 43 0.73 -5.47 8.48
N ALA A 44 1.18 -6.65 8.05
CA ALA A 44 0.69 -7.95 8.48
C ALA A 44 1.66 -8.67 9.45
N SER A 45 2.61 -7.92 10.04
CA SER A 45 3.58 -8.44 11.02
C SER A 45 2.90 -8.94 12.31
N ALA A 46 3.70 -9.47 13.23
CA ALA A 46 3.22 -9.95 14.54
C ALA A 46 2.56 -8.83 15.38
N GLU A 47 2.97 -7.59 15.16
CA GLU A 47 2.32 -6.39 15.71
C GLU A 47 1.57 -5.65 14.58
N PRO A 48 0.33 -6.08 14.25
CA PRO A 48 -0.40 -5.52 13.14
C PRO A 48 -0.88 -4.10 13.46
N VAL A 49 -1.08 -3.32 12.40
CA VAL A 49 -1.70 -1.98 12.52
C VAL A 49 -3.05 -2.13 13.20
N PRO A 50 -3.31 -1.44 14.33
CA PRO A 50 -4.57 -1.58 15.04
C PRO A 50 -5.73 -0.98 14.24
N HIS A 51 -6.90 -1.59 14.32
CA HIS A 51 -8.10 -1.06 13.69
C HIS A 51 -8.44 0.34 14.21
N LEU A 52 -8.87 1.22 13.30
CA LEU A 52 -9.41 2.52 13.67
C LEU A 52 -10.79 2.33 14.33
N ASN A 53 -10.91 2.80 15.56
CA ASN A 53 -12.16 2.84 16.32
C ASN A 53 -12.49 4.29 16.73
N ALA A 54 -13.62 4.50 17.40
CA ALA A 54 -14.07 5.85 17.81
C ALA A 54 -13.04 6.55 18.71
N GLU A 55 -12.38 5.85 19.62
CA GLU A 55 -11.36 6.40 20.52
C GLU A 55 -10.14 6.90 19.74
N ARG A 56 -9.60 6.07 18.81
CA ARG A 56 -8.47 6.42 17.95
C ARG A 56 -8.81 7.55 17.00
N PHE A 57 -10.02 7.51 16.41
CA PHE A 57 -10.49 8.60 15.56
C PHE A 57 -10.64 9.91 16.36
N GLY A 58 -11.15 9.82 17.60
CA GLY A 58 -11.21 10.96 18.53
C GLY A 58 -9.85 11.60 18.77
N ALA A 59 -8.76 10.80 18.84
CA ALA A 59 -7.40 11.34 18.97
C ALA A 59 -6.97 12.19 17.76
N PHE A 60 -7.41 11.83 16.56
CA PHE A 60 -7.06 12.57 15.33
C PHE A 60 -7.74 13.94 15.26
N ILE A 61 -8.95 14.08 15.82
CA ILE A 61 -9.71 15.33 15.78
C ILE A 61 -9.49 16.22 17.02
N ALA A 62 -8.97 15.65 18.11
CA ALA A 62 -8.65 16.43 19.32
C ALA A 62 -7.52 17.42 19.05
N LYS A 63 -7.61 18.62 19.61
CA LYS A 63 -6.54 19.60 19.53
C LYS A 63 -5.29 19.09 20.26
N PRO A 64 -4.08 19.39 19.76
CA PRO A 64 -2.85 18.88 20.35
C PRO A 64 -2.73 19.09 21.86
N GLU A 65 -3.12 20.27 22.34
CA GLU A 65 -3.06 20.69 23.75
C GLU A 65 -4.10 20.01 24.66
N GLU A 66 -5.14 19.41 24.05
CA GLU A 66 -6.23 18.74 24.76
C GLU A 66 -6.07 17.21 24.80
N ARG A 67 -5.05 16.66 24.11
CA ARG A 67 -4.84 15.21 24.00
C ARG A 67 -4.35 14.61 25.30
N SER A 68 -4.99 13.50 25.69
CA SER A 68 -4.44 12.62 26.73
C SER A 68 -3.12 11.97 26.26
N PRO A 69 -2.30 11.43 27.16
CA PRO A 69 -1.10 10.66 26.78
C PRO A 69 -1.42 9.50 25.81
N ALA A 70 -2.53 8.78 26.01
CA ALA A 70 -2.98 7.70 25.14
C ALA A 70 -3.34 8.21 23.73
N GLN A 71 -4.07 9.32 23.63
CA GLN A 71 -4.38 9.96 22.35
C GLN A 71 -3.13 10.46 21.63
N SER A 72 -2.19 11.04 22.38
CA SER A 72 -0.91 11.48 21.82
C SER A 72 -0.11 10.31 21.23
N ALA A 73 -0.10 9.14 21.87
CA ALA A 73 0.53 7.94 21.36
C ALA A 73 -0.13 7.43 20.07
N VAL A 74 -1.47 7.47 19.98
CA VAL A 74 -2.21 7.12 18.76
C VAL A 74 -1.83 8.03 17.58
N VAL A 75 -1.74 9.34 17.85
CA VAL A 75 -1.36 10.32 16.83
C VAL A 75 0.09 10.14 16.41
N ALA A 76 1.01 9.95 17.36
CA ALA A 76 2.43 9.73 17.08
C ALA A 76 2.65 8.49 16.20
N TYR A 77 1.92 7.39 16.44
CA TYR A 77 1.96 6.19 15.59
C TYR A 77 1.51 6.50 14.15
N SER A 78 0.39 7.20 14.00
CA SER A 78 -0.08 7.62 12.66
C SER A 78 0.92 8.58 11.99
N ASP A 79 1.52 9.50 12.74
CA ASP A 79 2.53 10.43 12.23
C ASP A 79 3.77 9.70 11.72
N GLU A 80 4.22 8.61 12.38
CA GLU A 80 5.29 7.73 11.91
C GLU A 80 4.96 7.16 10.52
N LEU A 81 3.79 6.53 10.37
CA LEU A 81 3.34 5.94 9.11
C LEU A 81 3.25 6.98 7.99
N ILE A 82 2.76 8.18 8.30
CA ILE A 82 2.64 9.28 7.34
C ILE A 82 4.02 9.85 6.99
N ALA A 83 4.95 9.91 7.94
CA ALA A 83 6.31 10.39 7.69
C ALA A 83 7.04 9.50 6.69
N GLU A 84 6.89 8.18 6.76
CA GLU A 84 7.43 7.23 5.77
C GLU A 84 6.88 7.52 4.36
N LEU A 85 5.56 7.73 4.25
CA LEU A 85 4.93 8.09 2.97
C LEU A 85 5.39 9.44 2.44
N LYS A 86 5.52 10.45 3.30
CA LYS A 86 6.00 11.78 2.90
C LYS A 86 7.43 11.75 2.38
N GLN A 87 8.30 10.95 3.01
CA GLN A 87 9.71 10.81 2.62
C GLN A 87 9.90 9.97 1.34
N ALA A 88 8.97 9.09 1.02
CA ALA A 88 9.07 8.23 -0.15
C ALA A 88 8.79 9.00 -1.44
N ASP A 89 9.61 8.79 -2.47
CA ASP A 89 9.37 9.23 -3.84
C ASP A 89 8.49 8.20 -4.59
N ALA A 90 8.64 6.92 -4.25
CA ALA A 90 7.83 5.85 -4.80
C ALA A 90 7.37 4.86 -3.71
N ILE A 91 6.18 4.30 -3.93
CA ILE A 91 5.55 3.29 -3.06
C ILE A 91 5.49 1.98 -3.83
N VAL A 92 5.88 0.90 -3.17
CA VAL A 92 5.83 -0.47 -3.68
C VAL A 92 4.90 -1.26 -2.77
N LEU A 93 3.69 -1.58 -3.23
CA LEU A 93 2.67 -2.25 -2.43
C LEU A 93 2.50 -3.71 -2.86
N GLY A 94 2.80 -4.65 -1.97
CA GLY A 94 2.41 -6.05 -2.11
C GLY A 94 0.96 -6.26 -1.67
N LEU A 95 0.06 -6.54 -2.62
CA LEU A 95 -1.39 -6.58 -2.44
C LEU A 95 -1.97 -7.97 -2.72
N PRO A 96 -2.16 -8.82 -1.71
CA PRO A 96 -2.93 -10.05 -1.90
C PRO A 96 -4.43 -9.77 -1.89
N MET A 97 -5.24 -10.64 -2.50
CA MET A 97 -6.69 -10.61 -2.40
C MET A 97 -7.16 -11.67 -1.39
N TYR A 98 -7.89 -11.24 -0.37
CA TYR A 98 -8.56 -12.13 0.57
C TYR A 98 -10.07 -11.84 0.56
N ASN A 99 -10.87 -12.86 0.20
CA ASN A 99 -12.32 -12.75 0.17
C ASN A 99 -12.81 -11.51 -0.63
N PHE A 100 -12.26 -11.31 -1.84
CA PHE A 100 -12.55 -10.18 -2.74
C PHE A 100 -12.17 -8.80 -2.19
N GLY A 101 -11.40 -8.71 -1.11
CA GLY A 101 -11.03 -7.44 -0.48
C GLY A 101 -9.52 -7.28 -0.28
N VAL A 102 -9.13 -6.08 0.13
CA VAL A 102 -7.79 -5.84 0.66
C VAL A 102 -7.65 -6.50 2.04
N PRO A 103 -6.45 -6.93 2.45
CA PRO A 103 -6.23 -7.41 3.81
C PRO A 103 -6.73 -6.41 4.86
N SER A 104 -7.34 -6.90 5.94
CA SER A 104 -7.86 -6.01 7.00
C SER A 104 -6.78 -5.15 7.63
N GLN A 105 -5.56 -5.67 7.75
CA GLN A 105 -4.40 -4.92 8.25
C GLN A 105 -4.00 -3.78 7.30
N LEU A 106 -4.10 -3.99 5.96
CA LEU A 106 -3.87 -2.93 4.99
C LEU A 106 -4.98 -1.86 5.07
N LYS A 107 -6.23 -2.27 5.26
CA LYS A 107 -7.33 -1.33 5.48
C LYS A 107 -7.09 -0.51 6.75
N ALA A 108 -6.65 -1.13 7.85
CA ALA A 108 -6.30 -0.44 9.08
C ALA A 108 -5.14 0.56 8.85
N TYR A 109 -4.11 0.18 8.09
CA TYR A 109 -3.04 1.09 7.69
C TYR A 109 -3.57 2.30 6.90
N PHE A 110 -4.44 2.07 5.91
CA PHE A 110 -5.09 3.13 5.14
C PHE A 110 -5.87 4.11 6.03
N ASP A 111 -6.58 3.60 7.03
CA ASP A 111 -7.33 4.42 7.96
C ASP A 111 -6.44 5.29 8.85
N HIS A 112 -5.24 4.80 9.19
CA HIS A 112 -4.29 5.58 9.98
C HIS A 112 -3.55 6.66 9.18
N ILE A 113 -3.38 6.49 7.87
CA ILE A 113 -2.67 7.46 7.03
C ILE A 113 -3.61 8.49 6.36
N ALA A 114 -4.91 8.25 6.34
CA ALA A 114 -5.91 9.16 5.78
C ALA A 114 -6.35 10.19 6.84
N ARG A 115 -5.56 11.25 7.02
CA ARG A 115 -5.84 12.29 8.03
C ARG A 115 -6.08 13.66 7.38
N ALA A 116 -7.22 14.24 7.69
CA ALA A 116 -7.60 15.58 7.25
C ALA A 116 -6.60 16.64 7.76
N GLY A 117 -6.17 17.53 6.87
CA GLY A 117 -5.15 18.54 7.15
C GLY A 117 -3.71 18.01 7.13
N VAL A 118 -3.50 16.70 6.98
CA VAL A 118 -2.15 16.07 7.03
C VAL A 118 -1.79 15.38 5.70
N THR A 119 -2.67 14.52 5.17
CA THR A 119 -2.48 13.79 3.91
C THR A 119 -3.51 14.12 2.85
N PHE A 120 -4.59 14.75 3.24
CA PHE A 120 -5.59 15.36 2.36
C PHE A 120 -6.24 16.55 3.06
N LYS A 121 -6.94 17.40 2.31
CA LYS A 121 -7.76 18.48 2.85
C LYS A 121 -9.06 18.63 2.07
N TYR A 122 -10.09 19.12 2.73
CA TYR A 122 -11.32 19.52 2.06
C TYR A 122 -11.22 20.95 1.52
N THR A 123 -11.77 21.17 0.34
CA THR A 123 -11.90 22.45 -0.32
C THR A 123 -13.36 22.63 -0.79
N ASP A 124 -13.70 23.81 -1.27
CA ASP A 124 -14.99 24.10 -1.93
C ASP A 124 -15.26 23.22 -3.17
N LYS A 125 -14.20 22.66 -3.76
CA LYS A 125 -14.25 21.76 -4.94
C LYS A 125 -14.12 20.28 -4.59
N GLY A 126 -14.14 19.93 -3.29
CA GLY A 126 -14.00 18.56 -2.80
C GLY A 126 -12.67 18.29 -2.09
N ALA A 127 -12.35 17.03 -1.90
CA ALA A 127 -11.13 16.61 -1.25
C ALA A 127 -9.92 16.74 -2.19
N VAL A 128 -8.79 17.23 -1.65
CA VAL A 128 -7.52 17.38 -2.36
C VAL A 128 -6.44 16.66 -1.57
N GLY A 129 -5.75 15.71 -2.20
CA GLY A 129 -4.63 14.98 -1.62
C GLY A 129 -3.37 15.83 -1.53
N LEU A 130 -2.57 15.59 -0.49
CA LEU A 130 -1.37 16.36 -0.16
C LEU A 130 -0.07 15.59 -0.42
N LEU A 131 -0.15 14.28 -0.74
CA LEU A 131 1.01 13.43 -1.06
C LEU A 131 1.27 13.41 -2.57
N THR A 132 1.56 14.57 -3.15
CA THR A 132 1.74 14.74 -4.60
C THR A 132 3.16 14.39 -5.07
N GLY A 133 3.34 14.17 -6.39
CA GLY A 133 4.66 13.94 -7.01
C GLY A 133 5.22 12.53 -6.76
N LYS A 134 4.41 11.59 -6.30
CA LYS A 134 4.82 10.21 -5.99
C LYS A 134 4.26 9.23 -7.01
N LYS A 135 4.99 8.11 -7.20
CA LYS A 135 4.54 6.93 -7.94
C LYS A 135 4.14 5.80 -7.00
N ALA A 136 3.18 4.98 -7.40
CA ALA A 136 2.86 3.74 -6.71
C ALA A 136 2.89 2.55 -7.68
N TYR A 137 3.57 1.49 -7.28
CA TYR A 137 3.62 0.20 -7.96
C TYR A 137 2.91 -0.83 -7.08
N VAL A 138 1.83 -1.43 -7.58
CA VAL A 138 0.97 -2.34 -6.82
C VAL A 138 1.08 -3.74 -7.41
N PHE A 139 1.57 -4.68 -6.62
CA PHE A 139 1.78 -6.08 -7.00
C PHE A 139 0.63 -6.92 -6.47
N ALA A 140 -0.40 -7.10 -7.31
CA ALA A 140 -1.64 -7.77 -6.95
C ALA A 140 -1.55 -9.28 -7.22
N ALA A 141 -1.62 -10.10 -6.15
CA ALA A 141 -1.62 -11.55 -6.23
C ALA A 141 -3.01 -12.11 -5.90
N ARG A 142 -3.58 -12.91 -6.83
CA ARG A 142 -4.98 -13.36 -6.77
C ARG A 142 -5.13 -14.82 -7.15
N GLY A 143 -5.96 -15.55 -6.41
CA GLY A 143 -6.23 -16.97 -6.67
C GLY A 143 -6.99 -17.21 -7.97
N GLY A 144 -7.96 -16.36 -8.30
CA GLY A 144 -8.71 -16.36 -9.56
C GLY A 144 -8.21 -15.31 -10.55
N GLN A 145 -8.97 -15.09 -11.63
CA GLN A 145 -8.74 -14.08 -12.66
C GLN A 145 -9.85 -13.02 -12.55
N TYR A 146 -9.51 -11.83 -12.06
CA TYR A 146 -10.48 -10.79 -11.74
C TYR A 146 -10.22 -9.45 -12.43
N ALA A 147 -8.98 -9.17 -12.84
CA ALA A 147 -8.61 -7.90 -13.45
C ALA A 147 -9.50 -7.57 -14.65
N GLY A 148 -10.10 -6.38 -14.65
CA GLY A 148 -11.01 -5.92 -15.68
C GLY A 148 -12.42 -6.52 -15.64
N THR A 149 -12.75 -7.31 -14.61
CA THR A 149 -14.10 -7.87 -14.39
C THR A 149 -14.83 -7.14 -13.25
N PRO A 150 -16.17 -7.29 -13.13
CA PRO A 150 -16.91 -6.75 -11.99
C PRO A 150 -16.50 -7.31 -10.63
N LEU A 151 -15.78 -8.44 -10.60
CA LEU A 151 -15.24 -9.04 -9.38
C LEU A 151 -13.89 -8.43 -8.94
N ASP A 152 -13.32 -7.52 -9.74
CA ASP A 152 -12.12 -6.75 -9.34
C ASP A 152 -12.49 -5.62 -8.39
N THR A 153 -12.72 -5.97 -7.15
CA THR A 153 -13.08 -5.03 -6.08
C THR A 153 -11.88 -4.30 -5.48
N GLN A 154 -10.65 -4.68 -5.85
CA GLN A 154 -9.42 -4.11 -5.27
C GLN A 154 -8.80 -2.98 -6.10
N THR A 155 -8.70 -3.16 -7.43
CA THR A 155 -7.97 -2.21 -8.29
C THR A 155 -8.59 -0.81 -8.21
N GLY A 156 -9.90 -0.70 -8.34
CA GLY A 156 -10.63 0.57 -8.20
C GLY A 156 -10.43 1.17 -6.82
N TYR A 157 -10.69 0.39 -5.77
CA TYR A 157 -10.56 0.84 -4.38
C TYR A 157 -9.16 1.38 -4.06
N VAL A 158 -8.10 0.63 -4.36
CA VAL A 158 -6.71 1.04 -4.05
C VAL A 158 -6.29 2.25 -4.88
N ARG A 159 -6.67 2.30 -6.18
CA ARG A 159 -6.40 3.45 -7.05
C ARG A 159 -7.07 4.71 -6.53
N ASP A 160 -8.35 4.64 -6.18
CA ASP A 160 -9.13 5.78 -5.71
C ASP A 160 -8.64 6.27 -4.34
N PHE A 161 -8.27 5.33 -3.44
CA PHE A 161 -7.68 5.67 -2.16
C PHE A 161 -6.34 6.39 -2.31
N LEU A 162 -5.43 5.89 -3.15
CA LEU A 162 -4.13 6.54 -3.39
C LEU A 162 -4.31 7.91 -4.05
N ARG A 163 -5.22 8.05 -5.01
CA ARG A 163 -5.57 9.34 -5.63
C ARG A 163 -6.15 10.33 -4.62
N PHE A 164 -7.01 9.85 -3.73
CA PHE A 164 -7.54 10.66 -2.64
C PHE A 164 -6.44 11.27 -1.76
N LEU A 165 -5.34 10.56 -1.55
CA LEU A 165 -4.16 11.06 -0.85
C LEU A 165 -3.26 11.95 -1.74
N GLY A 166 -3.47 12.01 -3.06
CA GLY A 166 -2.68 12.80 -4.01
C GLY A 166 -1.70 11.99 -4.86
N ILE A 167 -1.69 10.66 -4.73
CA ILE A 167 -0.82 9.75 -5.49
C ILE A 167 -1.60 9.28 -6.73
N ALA A 168 -1.44 9.99 -7.86
CA ALA A 168 -2.21 9.75 -9.07
C ALA A 168 -1.57 8.76 -10.04
N ASP A 169 -0.22 8.67 -10.06
CA ASP A 169 0.52 7.72 -10.90
C ASP A 169 0.58 6.36 -10.21
N VAL A 170 -0.39 5.48 -10.53
CA VAL A 170 -0.54 4.16 -9.93
C VAL A 170 -0.49 3.08 -11.01
N GLN A 171 0.53 2.21 -10.95
CA GLN A 171 0.72 1.11 -11.86
C GLN A 171 0.46 -0.23 -11.14
N PHE A 172 -0.32 -1.11 -11.79
CA PHE A 172 -0.63 -2.43 -11.25
C PHE A 172 0.08 -3.51 -12.05
N VAL A 173 0.70 -4.44 -11.33
CA VAL A 173 1.21 -5.70 -11.86
C VAL A 173 0.35 -6.81 -11.28
N TYR A 174 -0.23 -7.64 -12.13
CA TYR A 174 -1.14 -8.71 -11.71
C TYR A 174 -0.48 -10.07 -11.87
N ALA A 175 -0.53 -10.87 -10.80
CA ALA A 175 -0.35 -12.31 -10.84
C ALA A 175 -1.68 -12.96 -10.47
N GLU A 176 -2.39 -13.47 -11.45
CA GLU A 176 -3.75 -14.00 -11.31
C GLU A 176 -3.83 -15.49 -11.66
N GLY A 177 -4.92 -16.13 -11.28
CA GLY A 177 -5.13 -17.56 -11.52
C GLY A 177 -4.24 -18.47 -10.67
N LEU A 178 -3.69 -17.95 -9.57
CA LEU A 178 -2.68 -18.66 -8.77
C LEU A 178 -3.20 -19.92 -8.07
N ASN A 179 -4.54 -20.08 -7.95
CA ASN A 179 -5.18 -21.23 -7.32
C ASN A 179 -6.07 -22.02 -8.30
N ILE A 180 -6.05 -21.71 -9.61
CA ILE A 180 -6.89 -22.41 -10.60
C ILE A 180 -6.24 -23.74 -11.01
N SER A 181 -4.98 -23.72 -11.43
CA SER A 181 -4.19 -24.89 -11.77
C SER A 181 -2.68 -24.57 -11.70
N PRO A 182 -1.80 -25.59 -11.67
CA PRO A 182 -0.34 -25.36 -11.74
C PRO A 182 0.07 -24.55 -12.97
N GLN A 183 -0.50 -24.84 -14.12
CA GLN A 183 -0.22 -24.14 -15.38
C GLN A 183 -0.69 -22.68 -15.35
N SER A 184 -1.89 -22.44 -14.78
CA SER A 184 -2.41 -21.07 -14.59
C SER A 184 -1.51 -20.27 -13.65
N LYS A 185 -1.06 -20.88 -12.56
CA LYS A 185 -0.13 -20.25 -11.61
C LYS A 185 1.18 -19.87 -12.29
N GLU A 186 1.78 -20.79 -13.03
CA GLU A 186 3.03 -20.56 -13.77
C GLU A 186 2.88 -19.40 -14.76
N ALA A 187 1.80 -19.42 -15.57
CA ALA A 187 1.52 -18.35 -16.53
C ALA A 187 1.31 -16.99 -15.85
N GLY A 188 0.52 -16.93 -14.76
CA GLY A 188 0.28 -15.69 -14.02
C GLY A 188 1.55 -15.12 -13.39
N LEU A 189 2.42 -15.96 -12.85
CA LEU A 189 3.71 -15.53 -12.29
C LEU A 189 4.68 -15.09 -13.38
N ALA A 190 4.75 -15.80 -14.53
CA ALA A 190 5.60 -15.42 -15.66
C ALA A 190 5.17 -14.07 -16.25
N GLN A 191 3.87 -13.83 -16.42
CA GLN A 191 3.36 -12.54 -16.87
C GLN A 191 3.74 -11.40 -15.90
N ALA A 192 3.59 -11.62 -14.60
CA ALA A 192 3.98 -10.62 -13.59
C ALA A 192 5.50 -10.36 -13.61
N ALA A 193 6.34 -11.39 -13.77
CA ALA A 193 7.79 -11.24 -13.86
C ALA A 193 8.21 -10.40 -15.09
N ALA A 194 7.65 -10.66 -16.26
CA ALA A 194 7.92 -9.86 -17.46
C ALA A 194 7.54 -8.38 -17.28
N GLU A 195 6.42 -8.10 -16.63
CA GLU A 195 6.00 -6.73 -16.35
C GLU A 195 6.92 -6.06 -15.30
N ILE A 196 7.40 -6.79 -14.31
CA ILE A 196 8.39 -6.31 -13.34
C ILE A 196 9.68 -5.90 -14.06
N GLU A 197 10.20 -6.73 -14.97
CA GLU A 197 11.40 -6.41 -15.76
C GLU A 197 11.20 -5.13 -16.57
N ARG A 198 10.06 -5.01 -17.25
CA ARG A 198 9.71 -3.81 -18.03
C ARG A 198 9.64 -2.53 -17.18
N LEU A 199 9.12 -2.61 -15.96
CA LEU A 199 8.97 -1.47 -15.07
C LEU A 199 10.26 -1.07 -14.34
N ALA A 200 11.20 -2.01 -14.20
CA ALA A 200 12.48 -1.79 -13.54
C ALA A 200 13.60 -1.33 -14.50
N ALA A 201 13.36 -1.43 -15.81
CA ALA A 201 14.26 -0.94 -16.86
C ALA A 201 14.15 0.59 -17.03
#